data_245328b14f15a1c12b8a4ee4144b8864
#
_entry.id   245328b14f15a1c12b8a4ee4144b8864
#
_cell.length_a   1.000
_cell.length_b   1.000
_cell.length_c   1.000
_cell.angle_alpha   90.00
_cell.angle_beta   90.00
_cell.angle_gamma   90.00
#
_symmetry.space_group_name_H-M   'P 1'
#
loop_
_entity.id
_entity.type
_entity.pdbx_description
1 polymer ?
#
loop_
_entity_poly.entity_id
_entity_poly.type
_entity_poly.pdbx_seq_one_letter_code
_entity_poly.pdbx_strand_id
1 'polypeptide(L)'
;AANLGDDIDQAFSGPMIDQNGEFVYYEIMIDPNEVGYLCDNSLYNINGQVAFTKAGGKVAMPIGTPSQDWSGSFELKFAWRILKPGQDDFTRFYTSPAVVMDPGPDGKPLERKVTVGLVGMHIGHKTKTSPQWIWSTFEQVDNLDVDAVAHPKLSPSFVDPNCPMCAVNQLPQKVKGVYPRIPTQAWRGIPIPGDKVALNRQAQAALKAQGSIWQYYQLIDTQWPTDPSAPPAPWNGGLPNAIGNKPGGNPTPVFLTNITMETYFQKGNQVACKGEELPDGQDCPASGPAQPPVWNSVLNNQGKPVTPGINTLTFQTESCMGCHSSAGVWTAYDPKSGKGKQSGQLTADFSWLLSQKASYEK
;
A
#
# COMPACT_ATOMS: atom_id res chain seq x y z
N ALA A 1 7.11 21.31 10.44
CA ALA A 1 6.45 21.61 9.16
C ALA A 1 5.98 20.27 8.62
N ALA A 2 4.67 20.11 8.35
CA ALA A 2 4.16 18.92 7.70
C ALA A 2 4.90 18.74 6.37
N ASN A 3 5.41 17.54 6.13
CA ASN A 3 6.05 17.21 4.87
C ASN A 3 4.91 16.95 3.86
N LEU A 4 4.62 17.94 3.01
CA LEU A 4 3.54 17.85 2.01
C LEU A 4 3.64 16.62 1.09
N GLY A 5 4.83 16.05 0.93
CA GLY A 5 5.02 14.82 0.18
C GLY A 5 4.35 13.61 0.81
N ASP A 6 4.35 13.51 2.13
CA ASP A 6 3.86 12.33 2.84
C ASP A 6 2.34 12.10 2.68
N ASP A 7 1.57 13.18 2.42
CA ASP A 7 0.11 13.08 2.31
C ASP A 7 -0.37 12.70 0.90
N ILE A 8 0.46 12.90 -0.12
CA ILE A 8 0.12 12.63 -1.52
C ILE A 8 0.95 11.54 -2.19
N ASP A 9 2.09 11.17 -1.61
CA ASP A 9 2.97 10.15 -2.19
C ASP A 9 2.51 8.76 -1.75
N GLN A 10 2.27 7.88 -2.73
CA GLN A 10 1.99 6.48 -2.47
C GLN A 10 3.26 5.66 -2.37
N ALA A 11 3.28 4.64 -1.52
CA ALA A 11 4.25 3.54 -1.45
C ALA A 11 5.67 3.88 -1.98
N PHE A 12 6.31 4.94 -1.47
CA PHE A 12 7.67 5.41 -1.83
C PHE A 12 7.86 5.84 -3.29
N SER A 13 6.80 6.03 -4.06
CA SER A 13 6.91 6.39 -5.47
C SER A 13 6.56 7.86 -5.75
N GLY A 14 5.30 8.22 -5.75
CA GLY A 14 4.85 9.59 -6.02
C GLY A 14 3.34 9.70 -6.10
N PRO A 15 2.83 10.90 -6.38
CA PRO A 15 1.40 11.15 -6.29
C PRO A 15 0.62 10.49 -7.43
N MET A 16 -0.60 10.07 -7.11
CA MET A 16 -1.62 9.75 -8.09
C MET A 16 -2.53 10.97 -8.31
N ILE A 17 -2.93 11.22 -9.55
CA ILE A 17 -3.78 12.34 -9.92
C ILE A 17 -5.03 11.78 -10.60
N ASP A 18 -6.21 12.15 -10.09
CA ASP A 18 -7.48 11.67 -10.61
C ASP A 18 -7.85 12.36 -11.94
N GLN A 19 -8.94 11.91 -12.57
CA GLN A 19 -9.39 12.49 -13.84
C GLN A 19 -9.92 13.93 -13.70
N ASN A 20 -10.15 14.42 -12.48
CA ASN A 20 -10.47 15.80 -12.19
C ASN A 20 -9.24 16.70 -11.97
N GLY A 21 -8.01 16.15 -12.11
CA GLY A 21 -6.75 16.85 -11.88
C GLY A 21 -6.44 17.06 -10.40
N GLU A 22 -7.07 16.32 -9.48
CA GLU A 22 -6.82 16.40 -8.05
C GLU A 22 -5.88 15.28 -7.59
N PHE A 23 -5.04 15.56 -6.59
CA PHE A 23 -4.22 14.53 -5.96
C PHE A 23 -5.08 13.57 -5.15
N VAL A 24 -4.64 12.31 -5.10
CA VAL A 24 -5.11 11.35 -4.09
C VAL A 24 -4.30 11.59 -2.82
N TYR A 25 -4.99 11.58 -1.68
CA TYR A 25 -4.41 11.77 -0.36
C TYR A 25 -4.43 10.47 0.42
N TYR A 26 -3.41 10.26 1.24
CA TYR A 26 -3.26 9.02 2.01
C TYR A 26 -3.32 9.28 3.49
N GLU A 27 -4.01 8.38 4.19
CA GLU A 27 -4.14 8.39 5.64
C GLU A 27 -3.77 7.02 6.19
N ILE A 28 -3.02 7.00 7.30
CA ILE A 28 -2.67 5.77 8.02
C ILE A 28 -3.26 5.88 9.42
N MET A 29 -3.96 4.83 9.84
CA MET A 29 -4.52 4.70 11.18
C MET A 29 -4.04 3.40 11.82
N ILE A 30 -3.80 3.43 13.11
CA ILE A 30 -3.42 2.27 13.91
C ILE A 30 -4.36 2.16 15.12
N ASP A 31 -4.51 0.96 15.62
CA ASP A 31 -5.40 0.69 16.74
C ASP A 31 -4.78 1.06 18.11
N PRO A 32 -5.58 1.22 19.17
CA PRO A 32 -5.08 1.59 20.49
C PRO A 32 -4.10 0.59 21.10
N ASN A 33 -4.21 -0.72 20.79
CA ASN A 33 -3.30 -1.73 21.32
C ASN A 33 -1.90 -1.57 20.73
N GLU A 34 -1.83 -1.26 19.44
CA GLU A 34 -0.58 -0.97 18.76
C GLU A 34 0.02 0.35 19.26
N VAL A 35 -0.79 1.40 19.41
CA VAL A 35 -0.34 2.67 20.01
C VAL A 35 0.23 2.43 21.41
N GLY A 36 -0.46 1.66 22.24
CA GLY A 36 0.03 1.31 23.58
C GLY A 36 1.39 0.62 23.54
N TYR A 37 1.54 -0.39 22.66
CA TYR A 37 2.80 -1.11 22.49
C TYR A 37 3.95 -0.18 22.04
N LEU A 38 3.69 0.71 21.09
CA LEU A 38 4.68 1.68 20.61
C LEU A 38 5.10 2.66 21.72
N CYS A 39 4.14 3.13 22.52
CA CYS A 39 4.41 4.02 23.64
C CYS A 39 5.19 3.32 24.77
N ASP A 40 4.76 2.15 25.19
CA ASP A 40 5.38 1.40 26.30
C ASP A 40 6.85 1.02 25.99
N ASN A 41 7.18 0.85 24.71
CA ASN A 41 8.53 0.53 24.25
C ASN A 41 9.27 1.73 23.66
N SER A 42 8.70 2.93 23.72
CA SER A 42 9.25 4.17 23.14
C SER A 42 9.62 4.04 21.66
N LEU A 43 8.87 3.25 20.89
CA LEU A 43 9.16 2.96 19.48
C LEU A 43 8.69 4.06 18.52
N TYR A 44 7.91 5.02 19.00
CA TYR A 44 7.39 6.13 18.22
C TYR A 44 8.45 7.17 17.83
N ASN A 45 9.67 7.10 18.39
CA ASN A 45 10.78 7.97 18.03
C ASN A 45 12.09 7.18 17.79
N ILE A 46 13.03 7.81 17.09
CA ILE A 46 14.32 7.20 16.73
C ILE A 46 15.17 6.88 17.97
N ASN A 47 15.17 7.77 18.97
CA ASN A 47 15.96 7.60 20.20
C ASN A 47 15.52 6.33 20.94
N GLY A 48 14.21 6.15 21.11
CA GLY A 48 13.62 4.98 21.75
C GLY A 48 13.91 3.71 20.97
N GLN A 49 13.75 3.72 19.66
CA GLN A 49 14.07 2.55 18.81
C GLN A 49 15.54 2.14 18.94
N VAL A 50 16.47 3.10 18.92
CA VAL A 50 17.90 2.84 19.11
C VAL A 50 18.19 2.28 20.51
N ALA A 51 17.54 2.81 21.54
CA ALA A 51 17.68 2.28 22.91
C ALA A 51 17.13 0.86 23.02
N PHE A 52 15.91 0.63 22.50
CA PHE A 52 15.24 -0.64 22.48
C PHE A 52 16.07 -1.75 21.80
N THR A 53 16.60 -1.47 20.60
CA THR A 53 17.43 -2.44 19.87
C THR A 53 18.77 -2.70 20.53
N LYS A 54 19.41 -1.70 21.13
CA LYS A 54 20.64 -1.87 21.89
C LYS A 54 20.45 -2.71 23.14
N ALA A 55 19.26 -2.68 23.75
CA ALA A 55 18.89 -3.53 24.86
C ALA A 55 18.53 -4.97 24.42
N GLY A 56 18.64 -5.30 23.14
CA GLY A 56 18.28 -6.61 22.58
C GLY A 56 16.79 -6.80 22.32
N GLY A 57 16.01 -5.72 22.36
CA GLY A 57 14.58 -5.73 22.06
C GLY A 57 14.31 -6.16 20.61
N LYS A 58 13.22 -6.88 20.42
CA LYS A 58 12.70 -7.27 19.11
C LYS A 58 11.27 -6.79 18.99
N VAL A 59 10.94 -6.13 17.91
CA VAL A 59 9.57 -5.65 17.68
C VAL A 59 8.65 -6.85 17.46
N ALA A 60 7.55 -6.85 18.19
CA ALA A 60 6.46 -7.80 18.04
C ALA A 60 5.15 -7.10 18.38
N MET A 61 4.45 -6.63 17.37
CA MET A 61 3.16 -5.97 17.56
C MET A 61 2.15 -6.92 18.20
N PRO A 62 1.23 -6.42 19.05
CA PRO A 62 0.27 -7.25 19.76
C PRO A 62 -0.55 -8.17 18.86
N ILE A 63 -0.76 -9.41 19.30
CA ILE A 63 -1.62 -10.40 18.61
C ILE A 63 -3.00 -10.54 19.27
N GLY A 64 -3.28 -9.67 20.24
CA GLY A 64 -4.49 -9.70 21.05
C GLY A 64 -4.41 -10.59 22.28
N THR A 65 -5.32 -10.36 23.20
CA THR A 65 -5.47 -11.12 24.45
C THR A 65 -6.94 -11.51 24.64
N PRO A 66 -7.27 -12.48 25.51
CA PRO A 66 -8.66 -12.81 25.83
C PRO A 66 -9.48 -11.62 26.34
N SER A 67 -8.85 -10.71 27.09
CA SER A 67 -9.49 -9.49 27.61
C SER A 67 -9.77 -8.44 26.52
N GLN A 68 -9.13 -8.58 25.37
CA GLN A 68 -9.32 -7.72 24.19
C GLN A 68 -10.07 -8.47 23.07
N ASP A 69 -10.81 -9.52 23.38
CA ASP A 69 -11.49 -10.39 22.42
C ASP A 69 -10.55 -10.91 21.31
N TRP A 70 -9.28 -11.14 21.66
CA TRP A 70 -8.22 -11.53 20.72
C TRP A 70 -7.98 -10.51 19.59
N SER A 71 -8.47 -9.28 19.72
CA SER A 71 -8.15 -8.23 18.78
C SER A 71 -6.68 -7.85 18.91
N GLY A 72 -5.90 -8.17 17.88
CA GLY A 72 -4.50 -7.79 17.75
C GLY A 72 -4.35 -6.43 17.07
N SER A 73 -3.13 -6.09 16.69
CA SER A 73 -2.82 -4.85 15.99
C SER A 73 -3.57 -4.74 14.66
N PHE A 74 -4.03 -3.53 14.38
CA PHE A 74 -4.58 -3.13 13.10
C PHE A 74 -3.81 -1.94 12.54
N GLU A 75 -3.34 -2.09 11.32
CA GLU A 75 -2.87 -0.98 10.49
C GLU A 75 -3.84 -0.80 9.32
N LEU A 76 -4.37 0.42 9.19
CA LEU A 76 -5.27 0.79 8.11
C LEU A 76 -4.59 1.87 7.27
N LYS A 77 -4.61 1.71 5.96
CA LYS A 77 -4.21 2.76 5.04
C LYS A 77 -5.35 3.05 4.09
N PHE A 78 -5.70 4.31 3.97
CA PHE A 78 -6.78 4.79 3.12
C PHE A 78 -6.22 5.65 1.99
N ALA A 79 -6.85 5.55 0.83
CA ALA A 79 -6.66 6.46 -0.30
C ALA A 79 -7.95 7.26 -0.50
N TRP A 80 -7.82 8.58 -0.47
CA TRP A 80 -8.91 9.53 -0.52
C TRP A 80 -8.82 10.39 -1.78
N ARG A 81 -9.92 10.52 -2.48
CA ARG A 81 -10.08 11.38 -3.64
C ARG A 81 -10.93 12.59 -3.29
N ILE A 82 -10.58 13.79 -3.75
CA ILE A 82 -11.44 14.97 -3.59
C ILE A 82 -12.64 14.85 -4.54
N LEU A 83 -13.84 14.87 -3.98
CA LEU A 83 -15.07 14.82 -4.75
C LEU A 83 -15.53 16.23 -5.16
N LYS A 84 -15.92 16.37 -6.42
CA LYS A 84 -16.38 17.63 -7.00
C LYS A 84 -17.90 17.60 -7.26
N PRO A 85 -18.67 18.53 -6.67
CA PRO A 85 -20.10 18.65 -6.96
C PRO A 85 -20.37 18.81 -8.46
N GLY A 86 -21.32 18.06 -8.99
CA GLY A 86 -21.70 18.07 -10.39
C GLY A 86 -20.81 17.23 -11.32
N GLN A 87 -19.68 16.73 -10.83
CA GLN A 87 -18.82 15.81 -11.58
C GLN A 87 -18.86 14.40 -10.96
N ASP A 88 -18.93 14.32 -9.64
CA ASP A 88 -18.92 13.07 -8.91
C ASP A 88 -20.29 12.76 -8.26
N ASP A 89 -20.69 11.49 -8.25
CA ASP A 89 -21.84 11.02 -7.49
C ASP A 89 -21.42 10.62 -6.07
N PHE A 90 -21.59 11.54 -5.12
CA PHE A 90 -21.19 11.36 -3.73
C PHE A 90 -21.88 10.17 -3.04
N THR A 91 -23.04 9.73 -3.57
CA THR A 91 -23.78 8.60 -2.99
C THR A 91 -23.13 7.24 -3.25
N ARG A 92 -22.08 7.21 -4.07
CA ARG A 92 -21.32 6.01 -4.39
C ARG A 92 -20.02 5.87 -3.58
N PHE A 93 -19.70 6.86 -2.76
CA PHE A 93 -18.47 6.88 -1.97
C PHE A 93 -18.77 6.93 -0.47
N TYR A 94 -17.97 6.24 0.31
CA TYR A 94 -17.84 6.59 1.72
C TYR A 94 -17.15 7.94 1.80
N THR A 95 -17.83 8.94 2.34
CA THR A 95 -17.36 10.33 2.29
C THR A 95 -16.99 10.86 3.67
N SER A 96 -16.01 11.76 3.71
CA SER A 96 -15.62 12.51 4.89
C SER A 96 -15.32 13.98 4.55
N PRO A 97 -15.66 14.94 5.41
CA PRO A 97 -15.07 16.26 5.34
C PRO A 97 -13.58 16.18 5.71
N ALA A 98 -12.73 16.86 4.98
CA ALA A 98 -11.30 16.87 5.23
C ALA A 98 -10.69 18.25 5.04
N VAL A 99 -9.55 18.45 5.71
CA VAL A 99 -8.64 19.57 5.46
C VAL A 99 -7.39 18.97 4.84
N VAL A 100 -7.13 19.28 3.58
CA VAL A 100 -5.97 18.82 2.87
C VAL A 100 -4.95 19.93 2.67
N MET A 101 -3.68 19.58 2.73
CA MET A 101 -2.58 20.48 2.39
C MET A 101 -2.19 20.23 0.94
N ASP A 102 -2.67 21.07 0.06
CA ASP A 102 -2.46 20.96 -1.38
C ASP A 102 -1.14 21.67 -1.77
N PRO A 103 -0.28 21.08 -2.60
CA PRO A 103 0.80 21.85 -3.23
C PRO A 103 0.19 22.86 -4.18
N GLY A 104 0.27 24.15 -3.80
CA GLY A 104 -0.19 25.26 -4.62
C GLY A 104 0.62 25.42 -5.90
N PRO A 105 0.18 26.27 -6.82
CA PRO A 105 0.85 26.48 -8.10
C PRO A 105 2.29 26.99 -7.98
N ASP A 106 2.62 27.65 -6.88
CA ASP A 106 3.98 28.12 -6.52
C ASP A 106 4.77 27.11 -5.66
N GLY A 107 4.22 25.91 -5.47
CA GLY A 107 4.80 24.86 -4.62
C GLY A 107 4.64 25.09 -3.12
N LYS A 108 3.98 26.17 -2.70
CA LYS A 108 3.70 26.39 -1.27
C LYS A 108 2.45 25.66 -0.81
N PRO A 109 2.43 25.23 0.46
CA PRO A 109 1.25 24.60 1.04
C PRO A 109 0.02 25.50 0.98
N LEU A 110 -1.08 24.97 0.48
CA LEU A 110 -2.39 25.60 0.46
C LEU A 110 -3.40 24.73 1.19
N GLU A 111 -3.93 25.24 2.31
CA GLU A 111 -5.00 24.58 3.03
C GLU A 111 -6.31 24.64 2.24
N ARG A 112 -6.94 23.48 2.04
CA ARG A 112 -8.25 23.37 1.39
C ARG A 112 -9.20 22.55 2.23
N LYS A 113 -10.42 23.08 2.48
CA LYS A 113 -11.53 22.32 3.07
C LYS A 113 -12.31 21.67 1.95
N VAL A 114 -12.40 20.36 1.96
CA VAL A 114 -12.95 19.55 0.87
C VAL A 114 -13.83 18.43 1.43
N THR A 115 -14.64 17.82 0.57
CA THR A 115 -15.22 16.50 0.82
C THR A 115 -14.40 15.47 0.06
N VAL A 116 -13.94 14.45 0.76
CA VAL A 116 -13.22 13.34 0.15
C VAL A 116 -14.08 12.09 0.08
N GLY A 117 -13.83 11.26 -0.92
CA GLY A 117 -14.41 9.93 -1.10
C GLY A 117 -13.33 8.87 -1.01
N LEU A 118 -13.59 7.81 -0.27
CA LEU A 118 -12.69 6.67 -0.15
C LEU A 118 -12.60 5.94 -1.49
N VAL A 119 -11.39 5.73 -2.01
CA VAL A 119 -11.16 5.03 -3.28
C VAL A 119 -10.33 3.77 -3.12
N GLY A 120 -9.61 3.62 -2.03
CA GLY A 120 -8.84 2.42 -1.72
C GLY A 120 -8.61 2.26 -0.23
N MET A 121 -8.43 1.01 0.21
CA MET A 121 -8.21 0.68 1.61
C MET A 121 -7.34 -0.57 1.74
N HIS A 122 -6.28 -0.47 2.55
CA HIS A 122 -5.57 -1.64 3.08
C HIS A 122 -5.95 -1.87 4.52
N ILE A 123 -6.09 -3.13 4.89
CA ILE A 123 -6.27 -3.59 6.26
C ILE A 123 -5.18 -4.60 6.55
N GLY A 124 -4.23 -4.25 7.42
CA GLY A 124 -3.30 -5.16 8.06
C GLY A 124 -3.84 -5.54 9.44
N HIS A 125 -3.89 -6.82 9.76
CA HIS A 125 -4.41 -7.30 11.04
C HIS A 125 -3.58 -8.47 11.57
N LYS A 126 -3.12 -8.38 12.81
CA LYS A 126 -2.49 -9.48 13.54
C LYS A 126 -3.50 -10.19 14.40
N THR A 127 -3.41 -11.51 14.40
CA THR A 127 -4.24 -12.36 15.26
C THR A 127 -3.39 -13.42 15.92
N LYS A 128 -3.93 -14.09 16.93
CA LYS A 128 -3.27 -15.23 17.55
C LYS A 128 -2.94 -16.35 16.56
N THR A 129 -3.79 -16.55 15.55
CA THR A 129 -3.63 -17.60 14.54
C THR A 129 -2.85 -17.13 13.30
N SER A 130 -2.61 -15.86 13.18
CA SER A 130 -1.80 -15.24 12.10
C SER A 130 -0.94 -14.12 12.67
N PRO A 131 0.10 -14.47 13.44
CA PRO A 131 0.94 -13.49 14.14
C PRO A 131 1.87 -12.70 13.21
N GLN A 132 2.00 -13.09 11.95
CA GLN A 132 2.75 -12.34 10.91
C GLN A 132 1.85 -11.46 10.06
N TRP A 133 0.67 -11.11 10.51
CA TRP A 133 -0.32 -10.30 9.84
C TRP A 133 -1.14 -11.02 8.76
N ILE A 134 -2.34 -10.50 8.57
CA ILE A 134 -3.23 -10.77 7.45
C ILE A 134 -3.41 -9.43 6.73
N TRP A 135 -3.15 -9.38 5.43
CA TRP A 135 -3.36 -8.19 4.62
C TRP A 135 -4.53 -8.37 3.69
N SER A 136 -5.47 -7.43 3.71
CA SER A 136 -6.58 -7.37 2.75
C SER A 136 -6.59 -6.02 2.07
N THR A 137 -6.88 -5.99 0.77
CA THR A 137 -6.97 -4.74 0.03
C THR A 137 -8.29 -4.61 -0.71
N PHE A 138 -8.86 -3.42 -0.63
CA PHE A 138 -10.16 -3.08 -1.20
C PHE A 138 -10.05 -1.83 -2.07
N GLU A 139 -10.92 -1.76 -3.07
CA GLU A 139 -11.05 -0.63 -3.97
C GLU A 139 -12.49 -0.25 -4.20
N GLN A 140 -12.72 1.02 -4.51
CA GLN A 140 -14.01 1.50 -4.97
C GLN A 140 -14.22 1.05 -6.43
N VAL A 141 -15.44 0.63 -6.78
CA VAL A 141 -15.73 -0.03 -8.06
C VAL A 141 -15.55 0.86 -9.28
N ASP A 142 -15.74 2.17 -9.14
CA ASP A 142 -15.65 3.13 -10.24
C ASP A 142 -14.20 3.66 -10.46
N ASN A 143 -13.20 3.03 -9.86
CA ASN A 143 -11.82 3.48 -10.03
C ASN A 143 -11.31 3.37 -11.47
N LEU A 144 -11.55 2.23 -12.12
CA LEU A 144 -11.02 1.92 -13.45
C LEU A 144 -12.11 1.74 -14.51
N ASP A 145 -13.33 1.45 -14.09
CA ASP A 145 -14.45 1.18 -15.00
C ASP A 145 -15.75 1.66 -14.38
N VAL A 146 -16.70 2.01 -15.22
CA VAL A 146 -18.05 2.40 -14.85
C VAL A 146 -19.01 1.77 -15.84
N ASP A 147 -20.10 1.17 -15.33
CA ASP A 147 -21.19 0.75 -16.21
C ASP A 147 -21.86 1.99 -16.84
N ALA A 148 -21.36 2.37 -18.00
CA ALA A 148 -21.84 3.55 -18.73
C ALA A 148 -23.30 3.41 -19.20
N VAL A 149 -23.85 2.20 -19.25
CA VAL A 149 -25.26 1.97 -19.58
C VAL A 149 -26.15 2.30 -18.39
N ALA A 150 -25.78 1.79 -17.22
CA ALA A 150 -26.49 2.08 -15.98
C ALA A 150 -26.25 3.50 -15.45
N HIS A 151 -25.06 4.04 -15.71
CA HIS A 151 -24.58 5.32 -15.18
C HIS A 151 -23.96 6.22 -16.26
N PRO A 152 -24.73 6.70 -17.26
CA PRO A 152 -24.19 7.41 -18.43
C PRO A 152 -23.54 8.78 -18.14
N LYS A 153 -23.66 9.26 -16.90
CA LYS A 153 -23.07 10.53 -16.45
C LYS A 153 -21.81 10.34 -15.61
N LEU A 154 -21.47 9.10 -15.28
CA LEU A 154 -20.27 8.80 -14.49
C LEU A 154 -19.09 8.51 -15.42
N SER A 155 -17.92 8.82 -14.93
CA SER A 155 -16.64 8.44 -15.54
C SER A 155 -15.76 7.76 -14.51
N PRO A 156 -14.87 6.85 -14.92
CA PRO A 156 -13.91 6.25 -14.00
C PRO A 156 -13.04 7.31 -13.33
N SER A 157 -12.69 7.06 -12.06
CA SER A 157 -11.90 8.02 -11.28
C SER A 157 -10.49 8.20 -11.79
N PHE A 158 -9.89 7.15 -12.38
CA PHE A 158 -8.46 7.10 -12.72
C PHE A 158 -8.17 6.62 -14.14
N VAL A 159 -9.17 6.58 -15.00
CA VAL A 159 -9.04 6.22 -16.43
C VAL A 159 -9.87 7.17 -17.26
N ASP A 160 -9.27 7.71 -18.31
CA ASP A 160 -10.04 8.37 -19.38
C ASP A 160 -10.39 7.34 -20.45
N PRO A 161 -11.65 6.92 -20.58
CA PRO A 161 -12.07 5.96 -21.59
C PRO A 161 -11.90 6.48 -23.03
N ASN A 162 -11.75 7.79 -23.20
CA ASN A 162 -11.54 8.42 -24.51
C ASN A 162 -10.06 8.44 -24.93
N CYS A 163 -9.16 7.99 -24.06
CA CYS A 163 -7.73 7.93 -24.36
C CYS A 163 -7.16 6.49 -24.24
N PRO A 164 -7.61 5.54 -25.07
CA PRO A 164 -7.18 4.15 -24.98
C PRO A 164 -5.68 3.93 -25.29
N MET A 165 -5.04 4.90 -25.93
CA MET A 165 -3.61 4.88 -26.27
C MET A 165 -2.74 5.68 -25.30
N CYS A 166 -3.32 6.26 -24.25
CA CYS A 166 -2.53 6.96 -23.24
C CYS A 166 -1.61 5.98 -22.49
N ALA A 167 -0.40 6.44 -22.21
CA ALA A 167 0.55 5.65 -21.42
C ALA A 167 -0.01 5.45 -20.01
N VAL A 168 -0.03 4.18 -19.56
CA VAL A 168 -0.60 3.80 -18.28
C VAL A 168 0.46 3.71 -17.19
N ASN A 169 0.04 3.93 -15.93
CA ASN A 169 0.87 3.80 -14.73
C ASN A 169 2.19 4.59 -14.83
N GLN A 170 2.14 5.78 -15.42
CA GLN A 170 3.31 6.65 -15.52
C GLN A 170 3.43 7.53 -14.28
N LEU A 171 4.56 7.42 -13.61
CA LEU A 171 4.89 8.28 -12.46
C LEU A 171 4.99 9.75 -12.92
N PRO A 172 4.21 10.67 -12.33
CA PRO A 172 4.29 12.07 -12.70
C PRO A 172 5.65 12.67 -12.34
N GLN A 173 6.21 13.42 -13.27
CA GLN A 173 7.49 14.09 -13.10
C GLN A 173 7.29 15.55 -12.69
N LYS A 174 8.06 16.01 -11.70
CA LYS A 174 8.03 17.42 -11.30
C LYS A 174 8.54 18.33 -12.42
N VAL A 175 7.79 19.37 -12.73
CA VAL A 175 8.20 20.45 -13.63
C VAL A 175 8.46 21.68 -12.77
N LYS A 176 9.70 22.18 -12.76
CA LYS A 176 10.13 23.29 -11.88
C LYS A 176 9.80 23.06 -10.39
N GLY A 177 9.94 21.81 -9.92
CA GLY A 177 9.71 21.45 -8.54
C GLY A 177 8.25 21.17 -8.14
N VAL A 178 7.31 21.33 -9.07
CA VAL A 178 5.86 21.11 -8.83
C VAL A 178 5.35 19.97 -9.72
N TYR A 179 4.48 19.13 -9.20
CA TYR A 179 3.79 18.14 -10.01
C TYR A 179 2.72 18.79 -10.88
N PRO A 180 2.76 18.60 -12.20
CA PRO A 180 1.67 19.02 -13.07
C PRO A 180 0.40 18.22 -12.76
N ARG A 181 -0.77 18.86 -12.87
CA ARG A 181 -2.06 18.25 -12.62
C ARG A 181 -2.55 17.41 -13.80
N ILE A 182 -1.67 16.59 -14.37
CA ILE A 182 -1.98 15.70 -15.50
C ILE A 182 -2.53 14.40 -14.93
N PRO A 183 -3.76 14.00 -15.28
CA PRO A 183 -4.37 12.79 -14.76
C PRO A 183 -3.55 11.53 -15.02
N THR A 184 -3.40 10.70 -13.99
CA THR A 184 -2.83 9.36 -14.09
C THR A 184 -3.80 8.47 -14.87
N GLN A 185 -3.29 7.76 -15.89
CA GLN A 185 -4.03 6.69 -16.53
C GLN A 185 -3.68 5.39 -15.83
N ALA A 186 -4.56 4.94 -14.94
CA ALA A 186 -4.30 3.74 -14.15
C ALA A 186 -4.71 2.47 -14.91
N TRP A 187 -3.91 1.43 -14.77
CA TRP A 187 -4.19 0.13 -15.38
C TRP A 187 -3.79 -1.00 -14.43
N ARG A 188 -4.69 -1.97 -14.27
CA ARG A 188 -4.46 -3.13 -13.41
C ARG A 188 -3.62 -4.18 -14.14
N GLY A 189 -2.44 -4.45 -13.61
CA GLY A 189 -1.50 -5.42 -14.18
C GLY A 189 -1.97 -6.87 -14.07
N ILE A 190 -2.57 -7.22 -12.93
CA ILE A 190 -3.11 -8.56 -12.64
C ILE A 190 -4.62 -8.46 -12.39
N PRO A 191 -5.46 -9.17 -13.13
CA PRO A 191 -6.90 -9.19 -12.88
C PRO A 191 -7.25 -9.66 -11.47
N ILE A 192 -8.36 -9.15 -10.93
CA ILE A 192 -8.93 -9.67 -9.68
C ILE A 192 -9.26 -11.16 -9.88
N PRO A 193 -8.82 -12.05 -8.97
CA PRO A 193 -9.08 -13.49 -9.11
C PRO A 193 -10.57 -13.81 -9.23
N GLY A 194 -10.91 -14.78 -10.07
CA GLY A 194 -12.32 -15.11 -10.37
C GLY A 194 -13.15 -15.50 -9.14
N ASP A 195 -12.56 -16.17 -8.16
CA ASP A 195 -13.19 -16.49 -6.88
C ASP A 195 -13.48 -15.22 -6.05
N LYS A 196 -12.61 -14.22 -6.10
CA LYS A 196 -12.82 -12.92 -5.44
C LYS A 196 -13.89 -12.09 -6.16
N VAL A 197 -13.93 -12.15 -7.50
CA VAL A 197 -15.03 -11.53 -8.27
C VAL A 197 -16.39 -12.15 -7.89
N ALA A 198 -16.47 -13.47 -7.75
CA ALA A 198 -17.67 -14.14 -7.31
C ALA A 198 -18.07 -13.76 -5.87
N LEU A 199 -17.11 -13.73 -4.94
CA LEU A 199 -17.32 -13.30 -3.57
C LEU A 199 -17.79 -11.84 -3.49
N ASN A 200 -17.17 -10.95 -4.26
CA ASN A 200 -17.56 -9.53 -4.32
C ASN A 200 -19.02 -9.38 -4.77
N ARG A 201 -19.44 -10.08 -5.79
CA ARG A 201 -20.85 -10.05 -6.27
C ARG A 201 -21.83 -10.46 -5.18
N GLN A 202 -21.53 -11.51 -4.40
CA GLN A 202 -22.38 -11.97 -3.29
C GLN A 202 -22.42 -10.93 -2.16
N ALA A 203 -21.26 -10.43 -1.73
CA ALA A 203 -21.18 -9.43 -0.68
C ALA A 203 -21.88 -8.13 -1.07
N GLN A 204 -21.63 -7.63 -2.27
CA GLN A 204 -22.24 -6.42 -2.80
C GLN A 204 -23.76 -6.53 -2.90
N ALA A 205 -24.29 -7.67 -3.33
CA ALA A 205 -25.74 -7.90 -3.36
C ALA A 205 -26.37 -7.85 -1.96
N ALA A 206 -25.73 -8.45 -0.95
CA ALA A 206 -26.19 -8.41 0.43
C ALA A 206 -26.10 -6.98 1.02
N LEU A 207 -25.02 -6.27 0.75
CA LEU A 207 -24.81 -4.89 1.19
C LEU A 207 -25.80 -3.92 0.52
N LYS A 208 -26.09 -4.14 -0.76
CA LYS A 208 -27.11 -3.38 -1.52
C LYS A 208 -28.51 -3.56 -0.91
N ALA A 209 -28.87 -4.77 -0.54
CA ALA A 209 -30.15 -5.05 0.12
C ALA A 209 -30.31 -4.32 1.46
N GLN A 210 -29.20 -3.96 2.11
CA GLN A 210 -29.16 -3.20 3.35
C GLN A 210 -29.00 -1.67 3.13
N GLY A 211 -28.93 -1.21 1.89
CA GLY A 211 -28.64 0.19 1.57
C GLY A 211 -27.26 0.66 1.99
N SER A 212 -26.32 -0.26 2.20
CA SER A 212 -24.99 0.05 2.68
C SER A 212 -24.12 0.67 1.59
N ILE A 213 -23.37 1.71 1.93
CA ILE A 213 -22.39 2.35 1.02
C ILE A 213 -21.29 1.37 0.58
N TRP A 214 -20.97 0.37 1.38
CA TRP A 214 -19.95 -0.63 1.10
C TRP A 214 -20.28 -1.53 -0.09
N GLN A 215 -21.51 -1.49 -0.63
CA GLN A 215 -21.86 -2.13 -1.92
C GLN A 215 -21.02 -1.64 -3.10
N TYR A 216 -20.42 -0.46 -3.00
CA TYR A 216 -19.58 0.14 -4.03
C TYR A 216 -18.08 -0.14 -3.83
N TYR A 217 -17.75 -1.10 -2.98
CA TYR A 217 -16.37 -1.52 -2.74
C TYR A 217 -16.20 -3.00 -3.08
N GLN A 218 -14.97 -3.35 -3.46
CA GLN A 218 -14.62 -4.70 -3.84
C GLN A 218 -13.30 -5.12 -3.20
N LEU A 219 -13.23 -6.36 -2.72
CA LEU A 219 -12.01 -7.00 -2.30
C LEU A 219 -11.18 -7.31 -3.55
N ILE A 220 -9.93 -6.90 -3.57
CA ILE A 220 -8.97 -7.30 -4.60
C ILE A 220 -8.42 -8.67 -4.27
N ASP A 221 -7.82 -8.83 -3.11
CA ASP A 221 -7.49 -10.12 -2.52
C ASP A 221 -7.02 -9.95 -1.05
N THR A 222 -6.69 -11.08 -0.43
CA THR A 222 -6.13 -11.16 0.91
C THR A 222 -4.86 -12.00 0.88
N GLN A 223 -3.82 -11.54 1.57
CA GLN A 223 -2.54 -12.22 1.70
C GLN A 223 -2.22 -12.48 3.17
N TRP A 224 -1.74 -13.68 3.50
CA TRP A 224 -1.23 -14.06 4.81
C TRP A 224 -0.11 -15.09 4.68
N PRO A 225 0.69 -15.32 5.75
CA PRO A 225 1.84 -16.22 5.66
C PRO A 225 1.46 -17.64 5.26
N THR A 226 2.36 -18.27 4.52
CA THR A 226 2.24 -19.70 4.17
C THR A 226 2.29 -20.57 5.44
N ASP A 227 3.15 -20.20 6.39
CA ASP A 227 3.23 -20.80 7.71
C ASP A 227 3.22 -19.70 8.78
N PRO A 228 2.08 -19.47 9.45
CA PRO A 228 1.98 -18.42 10.46
C PRO A 228 2.79 -18.72 11.73
N SER A 229 3.24 -19.95 11.95
CA SER A 229 4.08 -20.33 13.07
C SER A 229 5.58 -20.20 12.79
N ALA A 230 5.96 -20.07 11.52
CA ALA A 230 7.36 -19.90 11.17
C ALA A 230 7.87 -18.54 11.67
N PRO A 231 9.05 -18.51 12.32
CA PRO A 231 9.67 -17.24 12.61
C PRO A 231 9.95 -16.49 11.30
N PRO A 232 9.82 -15.18 11.27
CA PRO A 232 10.22 -14.39 10.12
C PRO A 232 11.71 -14.64 9.87
N ALA A 233 12.01 -15.31 8.76
CA ALA A 233 13.39 -15.61 8.39
C ALA A 233 14.06 -14.34 7.85
N PRO A 234 15.37 -14.14 8.11
CA PRO A 234 16.12 -13.11 7.43
C PRO A 234 16.04 -13.34 5.92
N TRP A 235 15.94 -12.27 5.18
CA TRP A 235 15.96 -12.32 3.74
C TRP A 235 17.36 -12.73 3.25
N ASN A 236 17.50 -13.82 2.54
CA ASN A 236 18.77 -14.33 2.01
C ASN A 236 18.63 -14.85 0.57
N GLY A 237 17.99 -14.08 -0.27
CA GLY A 237 17.84 -14.35 -1.69
C GLY A 237 16.69 -15.28 -2.08
N GLY A 238 15.84 -15.65 -1.12
CA GLY A 238 14.62 -16.39 -1.32
C GLY A 238 13.44 -15.73 -0.61
N LEU A 239 12.23 -16.20 -0.85
CA LEU A 239 11.07 -15.75 -0.10
C LEU A 239 11.22 -16.14 1.37
N PRO A 240 11.01 -15.20 2.31
CA PRO A 240 10.88 -15.57 3.71
C PRO A 240 9.73 -16.58 3.88
N ASN A 241 9.89 -17.53 4.77
CA ASN A 241 8.85 -18.53 5.06
C ASN A 241 7.51 -17.92 5.48
N ALA A 242 7.56 -16.69 6.03
CA ALA A 242 6.39 -15.94 6.43
C ALA A 242 5.66 -15.24 5.27
N ILE A 243 6.24 -15.23 4.05
CA ILE A 243 5.64 -14.58 2.91
C ILE A 243 4.93 -15.62 2.05
N GLY A 244 3.74 -15.33 1.64
CA GLY A 244 2.99 -16.19 0.76
C GLY A 244 1.53 -16.30 1.17
N ASN A 245 0.95 -17.41 0.85
CA ASN A 245 -0.46 -17.69 1.06
C ASN A 245 -0.71 -18.39 2.39
N LYS A 246 -1.97 -18.78 2.63
CA LYS A 246 -2.40 -19.50 3.82
C LYS A 246 -1.60 -20.80 4.06
N PRO A 247 -1.50 -21.25 5.30
CA PRO A 247 -0.84 -22.50 5.67
C PRO A 247 -1.34 -23.69 4.84
N GLY A 248 -0.40 -24.51 4.34
CA GLY A 248 -0.72 -25.68 3.54
C GLY A 248 -1.19 -25.40 2.11
N GLY A 249 -1.32 -24.13 1.72
CA GLY A 249 -1.67 -23.72 0.37
C GLY A 249 -0.46 -23.34 -0.48
N ASN A 250 -0.68 -23.20 -1.78
CA ASN A 250 0.30 -22.56 -2.64
C ASN A 250 0.35 -21.08 -2.31
N PRO A 251 1.51 -20.40 -2.37
CA PRO A 251 1.59 -18.95 -2.17
C PRO A 251 0.91 -18.24 -3.34
N THR A 252 -0.34 -17.90 -3.16
CA THR A 252 -1.16 -17.10 -4.08
C THR A 252 -2.06 -16.16 -3.29
N PRO A 253 -2.13 -14.90 -3.67
CA PRO A 253 -1.31 -14.27 -4.69
C PRO A 253 0.07 -13.93 -4.13
N VAL A 254 1.10 -14.21 -4.90
CA VAL A 254 2.42 -13.64 -4.65
C VAL A 254 2.41 -12.16 -5.00
N PHE A 255 1.67 -11.82 -6.04
CA PHE A 255 1.41 -10.46 -6.50
C PHE A 255 0.08 -9.96 -5.93
N LEU A 256 0.09 -8.86 -5.19
CA LEU A 256 -1.11 -8.20 -4.66
C LEU A 256 -0.87 -6.72 -4.47
N THR A 257 -1.43 -5.92 -5.35
CA THR A 257 -1.34 -4.46 -5.36
C THR A 257 -2.73 -3.82 -5.47
N ASN A 258 -2.87 -2.62 -4.92
CA ASN A 258 -4.05 -1.79 -5.03
C ASN A 258 -3.82 -0.71 -6.09
N ILE A 259 -4.82 -0.48 -6.96
CA ILE A 259 -4.68 0.48 -8.05
C ILE A 259 -4.48 1.92 -7.57
N THR A 260 -4.95 2.26 -6.36
CA THR A 260 -4.88 3.61 -5.81
C THR A 260 -3.70 3.84 -4.87
N MET A 261 -3.00 2.77 -4.46
CA MET A 261 -1.91 2.84 -3.47
C MET A 261 -0.58 2.30 -4.01
N GLU A 262 -0.63 1.41 -4.99
CA GLU A 262 0.52 0.83 -5.69
C GLU A 262 0.33 0.92 -7.21
N THR A 263 -0.15 2.07 -7.70
CA THR A 263 -0.41 2.30 -9.13
C THR A 263 0.83 2.02 -10.00
N TYR A 264 1.99 2.43 -9.51
CA TYR A 264 3.25 2.35 -10.26
C TYR A 264 3.93 0.98 -10.14
N PHE A 265 3.37 0.09 -9.33
CA PHE A 265 3.84 -1.30 -9.13
C PHE A 265 2.95 -2.35 -9.79
N GLN A 266 1.97 -1.94 -10.58
CA GLN A 266 0.98 -2.84 -11.18
C GLN A 266 1.56 -3.83 -12.20
N LYS A 267 2.72 -3.56 -12.76
CA LYS A 267 3.41 -4.45 -13.72
C LYS A 267 4.49 -5.29 -13.08
N GLY A 268 4.59 -5.23 -11.78
CA GLY A 268 5.76 -5.66 -11.11
C GLY A 268 6.92 -4.68 -11.34
N ASN A 269 7.80 -4.63 -10.38
CA ASN A 269 9.04 -3.90 -10.56
C ASN A 269 9.81 -4.58 -11.69
N GLN A 270 9.77 -3.98 -12.84
CA GLN A 270 10.39 -4.48 -14.04
C GLN A 270 11.90 -4.35 -13.86
N VAL A 271 12.53 -5.32 -13.28
CA VAL A 271 13.97 -5.32 -13.09
C VAL A 271 14.74 -5.25 -14.40
N ALA A 272 14.34 -4.39 -15.23
CA ALA A 272 15.19 -3.90 -16.28
C ALA A 272 16.36 -3.07 -15.75
N CYS A 273 16.36 -2.70 -14.47
CA CYS A 273 17.50 -2.12 -13.78
C CYS A 273 18.55 -3.19 -13.50
N LYS A 274 19.05 -3.82 -14.54
CA LYS A 274 20.15 -4.75 -14.59
C LYS A 274 21.14 -4.63 -13.42
N GLY A 275 20.82 -5.25 -12.28
CA GLY A 275 21.78 -5.44 -11.20
C GLY A 275 22.12 -4.21 -10.36
N GLU A 276 21.46 -3.07 -10.51
CA GLU A 276 21.57 -1.95 -9.58
C GLU A 276 20.66 -2.18 -8.38
N GLU A 277 21.19 -2.09 -7.19
CA GLU A 277 20.39 -1.97 -5.97
C GLU A 277 19.64 -0.64 -6.05
N LEU A 278 18.35 -0.70 -6.36
CA LEU A 278 17.52 0.47 -6.23
C LEU A 278 17.29 0.75 -4.74
N PRO A 279 17.25 2.01 -4.33
CA PRO A 279 16.75 2.38 -3.02
C PRO A 279 15.36 1.75 -2.83
N ASP A 280 15.09 1.26 -1.63
CA ASP A 280 13.81 0.64 -1.28
C ASP A 280 12.63 1.48 -1.82
N GLY A 281 11.76 0.84 -2.58
CA GLY A 281 10.56 1.45 -3.12
C GLY A 281 10.71 2.25 -4.41
N GLN A 282 11.83 2.21 -5.10
CA GLN A 282 11.95 2.84 -6.42
C GLN A 282 11.71 1.83 -7.54
N ASP A 283 10.74 2.14 -8.40
CA ASP A 283 10.58 1.47 -9.68
C ASP A 283 11.73 1.79 -10.62
N CYS A 284 12.18 0.79 -11.34
CA CYS A 284 13.05 1.05 -12.48
C CYS A 284 12.33 1.94 -13.49
N PRO A 285 12.96 2.98 -14.01
CA PRO A 285 12.37 3.75 -15.10
C PRO A 285 12.02 2.80 -16.24
N ALA A 286 10.79 2.87 -16.71
CA ALA A 286 10.28 2.04 -17.78
C ALA A 286 11.00 2.36 -19.08
N SER A 287 12.09 1.65 -19.35
CA SER A 287 12.76 1.66 -20.64
C SER A 287 12.47 0.34 -21.35
N GLY A 288 11.45 0.32 -22.17
CA GLY A 288 11.17 -0.83 -23.03
C GLY A 288 9.70 -1.26 -23.04
N PRO A 289 9.34 -2.20 -23.93
CA PRO A 289 8.00 -2.76 -23.99
C PRO A 289 7.65 -3.42 -22.65
N ALA A 290 6.37 -3.36 -22.27
CA ALA A 290 5.86 -3.97 -21.06
C ALA A 290 6.34 -5.42 -20.92
N GLN A 291 7.19 -5.67 -19.94
CA GLN A 291 7.61 -7.03 -19.61
C GLN A 291 6.49 -7.71 -18.81
N PRO A 292 6.36 -9.02 -18.87
CA PRO A 292 5.42 -9.73 -18.00
C PRO A 292 5.75 -9.45 -16.53
N PRO A 293 4.76 -9.48 -15.64
CA PRO A 293 4.98 -9.26 -14.21
C PRO A 293 6.10 -10.15 -13.68
N VAL A 294 7.00 -9.58 -12.94
CA VAL A 294 8.22 -10.28 -12.52
C VAL A 294 7.94 -11.44 -11.58
N TRP A 295 6.82 -11.37 -10.84
CA TRP A 295 6.38 -12.49 -10.00
C TRP A 295 6.25 -13.81 -10.78
N ASN A 296 5.82 -13.79 -12.05
CA ASN A 296 5.79 -14.97 -12.93
C ASN A 296 7.18 -15.52 -13.20
N SER A 297 8.16 -14.66 -13.08
CA SER A 297 9.53 -15.02 -13.35
C SER A 297 10.27 -15.45 -12.07
N VAL A 298 9.73 -15.15 -10.90
CA VAL A 298 10.30 -15.57 -9.62
C VAL A 298 9.66 -16.85 -9.12
N LEU A 299 8.33 -16.87 -9.01
CA LEU A 299 7.57 -18.03 -8.58
C LEU A 299 6.32 -18.19 -9.44
N ASN A 300 5.94 -19.42 -9.74
CA ASN A 300 4.63 -19.71 -10.32
C ASN A 300 3.55 -19.74 -9.23
N ASN A 301 2.30 -19.98 -9.64
CA ASN A 301 1.17 -20.11 -8.73
C ASN A 301 1.29 -21.25 -7.69
N GLN A 302 2.30 -22.11 -7.84
CA GLN A 302 2.60 -23.21 -6.92
C GLN A 302 3.81 -22.89 -6.04
N GLY A 303 4.33 -21.65 -6.06
CA GLY A 303 5.49 -21.23 -5.30
C GLY A 303 6.82 -21.80 -5.80
N LYS A 304 6.87 -22.28 -7.05
CA LYS A 304 8.10 -22.82 -7.63
C LYS A 304 8.82 -21.74 -8.45
N PRO A 305 10.14 -21.65 -8.36
CA PRO A 305 10.91 -20.76 -9.21
C PRO A 305 10.65 -21.05 -10.68
N VAL A 306 10.32 -20.03 -11.47
CA VAL A 306 10.12 -20.14 -12.93
C VAL A 306 11.29 -19.59 -13.71
N THR A 307 12.09 -18.70 -13.10
CA THR A 307 13.29 -18.16 -13.73
C THR A 307 14.41 -18.05 -12.69
N PRO A 308 15.49 -18.81 -12.85
CA PRO A 308 16.64 -18.70 -11.95
C PRO A 308 17.28 -17.31 -12.03
N GLY A 309 17.67 -16.76 -10.89
CA GLY A 309 18.46 -15.52 -10.81
C GLY A 309 17.70 -14.21 -10.92
N ILE A 310 16.39 -14.21 -10.77
CA ILE A 310 15.63 -12.98 -10.65
C ILE A 310 15.87 -12.34 -9.30
N ASN A 311 16.03 -11.03 -9.32
CA ASN A 311 16.25 -10.22 -8.15
C ASN A 311 15.05 -10.29 -7.22
N THR A 312 15.28 -10.67 -5.98
CA THR A 312 14.26 -10.77 -4.94
C THR A 312 13.67 -9.42 -4.53
N LEU A 313 14.37 -8.31 -4.78
CA LEU A 313 13.84 -6.96 -4.60
C LEU A 313 12.55 -6.73 -5.37
N THR A 314 12.42 -7.37 -6.51
CA THR A 314 11.23 -7.26 -7.36
C THR A 314 9.99 -7.82 -6.71
N PHE A 315 10.13 -8.90 -5.95
CA PHE A 315 9.02 -9.50 -5.23
C PHE A 315 8.53 -8.58 -4.09
N GLN A 316 9.41 -7.82 -3.48
CA GLN A 316 9.10 -6.98 -2.33
C GLN A 316 8.12 -5.85 -2.65
N THR A 317 8.15 -5.34 -3.87
CA THR A 317 7.33 -4.19 -4.28
C THR A 317 5.95 -4.58 -4.81
N GLU A 318 5.72 -5.88 -5.08
CA GLU A 318 4.54 -6.37 -5.78
C GLU A 318 3.52 -7.06 -4.90
N SER A 319 3.76 -7.14 -3.61
CA SER A 319 2.83 -7.73 -2.66
C SER A 319 2.90 -7.04 -1.30
N CYS A 320 1.79 -7.08 -0.58
CA CYS A 320 1.71 -6.48 0.75
C CYS A 320 2.85 -6.99 1.65
N MET A 321 2.90 -8.31 1.87
CA MET A 321 3.91 -8.91 2.75
C MET A 321 5.32 -8.80 2.17
N GLY A 322 5.47 -8.88 0.86
CA GLY A 322 6.77 -8.73 0.20
C GLY A 322 7.38 -7.35 0.45
N CYS A 323 6.63 -6.29 0.21
CA CYS A 323 7.05 -4.93 0.50
C CYS A 323 7.25 -4.70 2.02
N HIS A 324 6.28 -5.09 2.84
CA HIS A 324 6.33 -4.88 4.29
C HIS A 324 7.41 -5.71 4.99
N SER A 325 7.86 -6.82 4.41
CA SER A 325 8.98 -7.60 4.95
C SER A 325 10.29 -6.83 4.98
N SER A 326 10.43 -5.77 4.18
CA SER A 326 11.61 -4.91 4.16
C SER A 326 11.63 -3.87 5.29
N ALA A 327 10.55 -3.71 6.03
CA ALA A 327 10.46 -2.76 7.13
C ALA A 327 11.47 -3.08 8.25
N GLY A 328 12.15 -2.05 8.70
CA GLY A 328 13.19 -2.13 9.73
C GLY A 328 13.02 -1.08 10.82
N VAL A 329 13.82 -1.21 11.89
CA VAL A 329 13.89 -0.25 12.99
C VAL A 329 15.24 0.45 13.02
N TRP A 330 15.28 1.64 13.59
CA TRP A 330 16.53 2.39 13.76
C TRP A 330 17.42 1.74 14.82
N THR A 331 18.66 1.42 14.44
CA THR A 331 19.68 0.81 15.32
C THR A 331 20.79 1.78 15.70
N ALA A 332 20.96 2.83 14.91
CA ALA A 332 21.89 3.93 15.19
C ALA A 332 21.35 5.21 14.53
N TYR A 333 21.69 6.34 15.12
CA TYR A 333 21.37 7.65 14.57
C TYR A 333 22.36 8.69 15.09
N ASP A 334 22.87 9.54 14.21
CA ASP A 334 23.71 10.69 14.55
C ASP A 334 22.89 11.97 14.36
N PRO A 335 22.50 12.65 15.45
CA PRO A 335 21.68 13.85 15.36
C PRO A 335 22.39 15.05 14.72
N LYS A 336 23.73 15.03 14.62
CA LYS A 336 24.48 16.12 14.00
C LYS A 336 24.45 16.03 12.48
N SER A 337 24.63 14.84 11.94
CA SER A 337 24.64 14.62 10.49
C SER A 337 23.25 14.25 9.93
N GLY A 338 22.28 13.92 10.78
CA GLY A 338 20.99 13.38 10.37
C GLY A 338 21.07 11.97 9.78
N LYS A 339 22.22 11.30 9.87
CA LYS A 339 22.43 9.95 9.31
C LYS A 339 22.15 8.90 10.36
N GLY A 340 21.53 7.82 9.91
CA GLY A 340 21.23 6.69 10.76
C GLY A 340 21.40 5.37 10.04
N LYS A 341 21.24 4.29 10.78
CA LYS A 341 21.23 2.92 10.28
C LYS A 341 19.97 2.24 10.76
N GLN A 342 19.25 1.66 9.83
CA GLN A 342 18.14 0.76 10.12
C GLN A 342 18.66 -0.68 10.15
N SER A 343 18.03 -1.50 10.96
CA SER A 343 18.24 -2.95 10.92
C SER A 343 17.66 -3.53 9.62
N GLY A 344 18.11 -4.72 9.29
CA GLY A 344 17.61 -5.43 8.12
C GLY A 344 16.12 -5.80 8.21
N GLN A 345 15.68 -6.47 7.19
CA GLN A 345 14.29 -6.91 6.96
C GLN A 345 13.65 -7.64 8.14
N LEU A 346 12.34 -7.52 8.25
CA LEU A 346 11.47 -8.16 9.26
C LEU A 346 11.70 -7.71 10.71
N THR A 347 12.59 -6.78 10.96
CA THR A 347 12.91 -6.34 12.33
C THR A 347 11.90 -5.35 12.90
N ALA A 348 11.04 -4.79 12.04
CA ALA A 348 9.92 -3.93 12.41
C ALA A 348 8.57 -4.66 12.44
N ASP A 349 8.57 -5.99 12.47
CA ASP A 349 7.36 -6.80 12.45
C ASP A 349 6.40 -6.42 11.32
N PHE A 350 6.97 -6.22 10.12
CA PHE A 350 6.30 -5.78 8.89
C PHE A 350 5.77 -4.33 8.89
N SER A 351 5.92 -3.54 9.95
CA SER A 351 5.39 -2.18 10.00
C SER A 351 6.40 -1.13 9.51
N TRP A 352 6.05 -0.42 8.44
CA TRP A 352 6.82 0.73 7.96
C TRP A 352 6.71 1.97 8.87
N LEU A 353 5.78 2.00 9.81
CA LEU A 353 5.62 3.12 10.75
C LEU A 353 6.91 3.44 11.48
N LEU A 354 7.63 2.39 11.93
CA LEU A 354 8.82 2.54 12.75
C LEU A 354 9.96 3.25 12.03
N SER A 355 10.18 2.94 10.76
CA SER A 355 11.27 3.56 9.98
C SER A 355 10.85 4.88 9.32
N GLN A 356 9.59 5.00 8.89
CA GLN A 356 9.15 6.11 8.05
C GLN A 356 8.52 7.27 8.83
N LYS A 357 7.91 6.99 9.98
CA LYS A 357 7.18 8.01 10.75
C LYS A 357 7.89 8.45 12.03
N ALA A 358 8.92 7.73 12.47
CA ALA A 358 9.71 8.12 13.63
C ALA A 358 10.61 9.33 13.31
N SER A 359 10.66 10.27 14.25
CA SER A 359 11.58 11.40 14.21
C SER A 359 12.56 11.34 15.38
N TYR A 360 13.71 12.01 15.24
CA TYR A 360 14.64 12.14 16.36
C TYR A 360 14.15 13.22 17.33
N GLU A 361 14.00 12.88 18.58
CA GLU A 361 13.69 13.84 19.65
C GLU A 361 14.98 14.50 20.15
N LYS A 362 14.98 15.85 20.21
CA LYS A 362 16.12 16.66 20.65
C LYS A 362 16.18 16.77 22.17
#